data_fce8ed114f1186e0c6686811eac9f486
#
_entry.id   fce8ed114f1186e0c6686811eac9f486
#
_cell.length_a   1.000
_cell.length_b   1.000
_cell.length_c   1.000
_cell.angle_alpha   90.00
_cell.angle_beta   90.00
_cell.angle_gamma   90.00
#
_symmetry.space_group_name_H-M   'P 1'
#
loop_
_entity.id
_entity.type
_entity.pdbx_description
1 polymer ?
#
loop_
_entity_poly.entity_id
_entity_poly.type
_entity_poly.pdbx_seq_one_letter_code
_entity_poly.pdbx_strand_id
1 'polypeptide(L)'
;SSTAGWRSTAPGSVAGPRTLEHLVDVVLTMEGERTNELRLIRTTKNRYGPTDEVGLLAMTSDGLQTIDNPSARFLKERMTGVPGSVVTVILEGTRPLLIEIQALTRPLSGVYPKRVVSGFDPGRLDLLVAVLEARAGLKLHQLDIFVNVSGGLKVREPAADLAVALAVASAATKIALAPTLVVFGELGLAGEIRPVSAAKRRSDEAKRLGYPRQLTATTLRAILDQAGLVTRGQTSSAETSKEYL
;
A
#
# COMPACT_ATOMS: atom_id res chain seq x y z
N SER A 1 -27.15 -18.62 -25.47
CA SER A 1 -25.79 -18.21 -25.08
C SER A 1 -25.29 -17.17 -26.06
N SER A 2 -25.41 -15.89 -25.74
CA SER A 2 -24.86 -14.80 -26.55
C SER A 2 -23.57 -14.31 -25.90
N THR A 3 -22.44 -14.62 -26.50
CA THR A 3 -21.14 -14.06 -26.19
C THR A 3 -21.06 -12.65 -26.76
N ALA A 4 -21.13 -11.63 -25.91
CA ALA A 4 -20.90 -10.26 -26.32
C ALA A 4 -19.39 -10.01 -26.51
N GLY A 5 -19.06 -9.38 -27.65
CA GLY A 5 -17.68 -9.20 -28.11
C GLY A 5 -16.85 -8.24 -27.25
N TRP A 6 -15.57 -8.53 -27.19
CA TRP A 6 -14.54 -7.75 -26.51
C TRP A 6 -14.23 -6.47 -27.27
N ARG A 7 -14.21 -5.33 -26.55
CA ARG A 7 -13.60 -4.08 -27.04
C ARG A 7 -12.60 -3.59 -26.03
N SER A 8 -11.37 -3.35 -26.49
CA SER A 8 -10.31 -2.72 -25.73
C SER A 8 -10.46 -1.19 -25.78
N THR A 9 -10.39 -0.53 -24.64
CA THR A 9 -10.43 0.93 -24.55
C THR A 9 -9.24 1.49 -23.82
N ALA A 10 -8.81 2.70 -24.21
CA ALA A 10 -7.78 3.50 -23.55
C ALA A 10 -8.17 3.83 -22.09
N PRO A 11 -7.20 4.13 -21.19
CA PRO A 11 -7.47 4.36 -19.79
C PRO A 11 -8.41 5.55 -19.60
N GLY A 12 -9.58 5.29 -18.99
CA GLY A 12 -10.51 6.31 -18.54
C GLY A 12 -11.93 6.29 -19.08
N SER A 13 -12.26 5.48 -20.11
CA SER A 13 -13.63 5.34 -20.55
C SER A 13 -14.01 3.91 -20.92
N VAL A 14 -15.12 3.42 -20.37
CA VAL A 14 -15.78 2.21 -20.86
C VAL A 14 -16.35 2.54 -22.23
N ALA A 15 -15.76 2.00 -23.30
CA ALA A 15 -16.29 2.20 -24.65
C ALA A 15 -17.45 1.23 -24.89
N GLY A 16 -18.59 1.71 -24.63
CA GLY A 16 -19.90 1.14 -24.95
C GLY A 16 -20.96 2.04 -24.38
N PRO A 17 -22.13 2.14 -25.00
CA PRO A 17 -23.20 2.93 -24.38
C PRO A 17 -23.50 2.30 -23.02
N ARG A 18 -23.53 3.10 -21.95
CA ARG A 18 -24.00 2.73 -20.60
C ARG A 18 -25.36 2.03 -20.62
N THR A 19 -26.07 2.16 -21.72
CA THR A 19 -27.34 1.48 -22.05
C THR A 19 -27.23 -0.06 -21.99
N LEU A 20 -26.08 -0.65 -22.34
CA LEU A 20 -25.94 -2.11 -22.28
C LEU A 20 -25.80 -2.64 -20.85
N GLU A 21 -25.27 -1.83 -19.93
CA GLU A 21 -25.18 -2.21 -18.51
C GLU A 21 -26.55 -2.45 -17.87
N HIS A 22 -27.59 -1.79 -18.38
CA HIS A 22 -28.97 -1.96 -17.89
C HIS A 22 -29.66 -3.22 -18.42
N LEU A 23 -29.17 -3.77 -19.54
CA LEU A 23 -29.75 -4.93 -20.21
C LEU A 23 -29.18 -6.27 -19.80
N VAL A 24 -28.01 -6.26 -19.11
CA VAL A 24 -27.32 -7.49 -18.68
C VAL A 24 -27.43 -7.69 -17.18
N ASP A 25 -27.38 -8.92 -16.73
CA ASP A 25 -27.49 -9.28 -15.32
C ASP A 25 -26.14 -9.18 -14.60
N VAL A 26 -25.04 -9.37 -15.32
CA VAL A 26 -23.66 -9.31 -14.78
C VAL A 26 -22.79 -8.44 -15.68
N VAL A 27 -22.01 -7.54 -15.06
CA VAL A 27 -20.97 -6.75 -15.72
C VAL A 27 -19.64 -7.05 -15.02
N LEU A 28 -18.69 -7.56 -15.79
CA LEU A 28 -17.33 -7.79 -15.36
C LEU A 28 -16.40 -6.77 -16.01
N THR A 29 -15.57 -6.14 -15.19
CA THR A 29 -14.53 -5.23 -15.66
C THR A 29 -13.17 -5.90 -15.47
N MET A 30 -12.36 -5.91 -16.54
CA MET A 30 -10.99 -6.38 -16.48
C MET A 30 -10.06 -5.19 -16.50
N GLU A 31 -9.24 -5.07 -15.44
CA GLU A 31 -8.23 -4.02 -15.29
C GLU A 31 -6.83 -4.63 -15.38
N GLY A 32 -5.88 -3.90 -15.98
CA GLY A 32 -4.47 -4.29 -16.03
C GLY A 32 -3.69 -3.41 -16.98
N GLU A 33 -2.44 -3.14 -16.66
CA GLU A 33 -1.53 -2.38 -17.51
C GLU A 33 -0.92 -3.31 -18.57
N ARG A 34 -0.63 -2.76 -19.76
CA ARG A 34 -0.04 -3.56 -20.87
C ARG A 34 1.35 -4.12 -20.53
N THR A 35 2.06 -3.42 -19.66
CA THR A 35 3.41 -3.78 -19.20
C THR A 35 3.41 -4.77 -18.03
N ASN A 36 2.25 -5.02 -17.41
CA ASN A 36 2.11 -5.93 -16.29
C ASN A 36 1.36 -7.18 -16.73
N GLU A 37 1.84 -8.35 -16.32
CA GLU A 37 1.15 -9.61 -16.58
C GLU A 37 -0.14 -9.79 -15.78
N LEU A 38 -0.32 -9.02 -14.71
CA LEU A 38 -1.50 -9.12 -13.84
C LEU A 38 -2.74 -8.51 -14.49
N ARG A 39 -3.86 -9.23 -14.33
CA ARG A 39 -5.20 -8.75 -14.68
C ARG A 39 -6.11 -8.94 -13.49
N LEU A 40 -6.80 -7.87 -13.11
CA LEU A 40 -7.87 -7.92 -12.12
C LEU A 40 -9.19 -8.02 -12.84
N ILE A 41 -10.03 -8.97 -12.44
CA ILE A 41 -11.44 -9.03 -12.84
C ILE A 41 -12.28 -8.62 -11.65
N ARG A 42 -13.11 -7.59 -11.84
CA ARG A 42 -14.07 -7.11 -10.86
C ARG A 42 -15.48 -7.26 -11.38
N THR A 43 -16.37 -7.64 -10.50
CA THR A 43 -17.80 -7.58 -10.77
C THR A 43 -18.29 -6.16 -10.47
N THR A 44 -18.73 -5.42 -11.48
CA THR A 44 -19.29 -4.07 -11.29
C THR A 44 -20.81 -4.07 -11.17
N LYS A 45 -21.45 -5.12 -11.68
CA LYS A 45 -22.88 -5.38 -11.52
C LYS A 45 -23.10 -6.89 -11.43
N ASN A 46 -23.92 -7.33 -10.48
CA ASN A 46 -24.37 -8.72 -10.39
C ASN A 46 -25.77 -8.76 -9.76
N ARG A 47 -26.76 -9.20 -10.53
CA ARG A 47 -28.14 -9.28 -10.07
C ARG A 47 -28.39 -10.43 -9.10
N TYR A 48 -27.54 -11.45 -9.13
CA TYR A 48 -27.76 -12.72 -8.43
C TYR A 48 -26.69 -13.02 -7.37
N GLY A 49 -25.75 -12.08 -7.12
CA GLY A 49 -24.68 -12.30 -6.17
C GLY A 49 -23.91 -11.02 -5.79
N PRO A 50 -22.88 -11.16 -4.98
CA PRO A 50 -22.06 -10.04 -4.53
C PRO A 50 -21.28 -9.39 -5.70
N THR A 51 -20.94 -8.11 -5.55
CA THR A 51 -20.15 -7.35 -6.52
C THR A 51 -18.76 -7.03 -6.03
N ASP A 52 -18.44 -7.39 -4.80
CA ASP A 52 -17.17 -7.07 -4.11
C ASP A 52 -16.11 -8.18 -4.24
N GLU A 53 -16.39 -9.21 -5.04
CA GLU A 53 -15.42 -10.25 -5.35
C GLU A 53 -14.47 -9.82 -6.48
N VAL A 54 -13.18 -10.17 -6.31
CA VAL A 54 -12.11 -9.86 -7.28
C VAL A 54 -11.35 -11.13 -7.62
N GLY A 55 -11.25 -11.40 -8.92
CA GLY A 55 -10.40 -12.44 -9.49
C GLY A 55 -9.04 -11.85 -9.92
N LEU A 56 -7.96 -12.56 -9.60
CA LEU A 56 -6.62 -12.24 -10.11
C LEU A 56 -6.19 -13.27 -11.12
N LEU A 57 -5.78 -12.80 -12.30
CA LEU A 57 -5.29 -13.62 -13.40
C LEU A 57 -3.89 -13.16 -13.81
N ALA A 58 -3.10 -14.08 -14.32
CA ALA A 58 -1.85 -13.79 -15.00
C ALA A 58 -2.02 -13.95 -16.52
N MET A 59 -1.49 -13.01 -17.28
CA MET A 59 -1.33 -13.16 -18.72
C MET A 59 -0.05 -13.96 -18.97
N THR A 60 -0.17 -15.11 -19.59
CA THR A 60 0.94 -16.00 -19.98
C THR A 60 0.97 -16.16 -21.50
N SER A 61 1.98 -16.87 -22.01
CA SER A 61 2.03 -17.28 -23.44
C SER A 61 0.80 -18.09 -23.86
N ASP A 62 0.22 -18.84 -22.92
CA ASP A 62 -0.92 -19.72 -23.17
C ASP A 62 -2.27 -19.05 -22.87
N GLY A 63 -2.25 -17.73 -22.59
CA GLY A 63 -3.43 -16.93 -22.29
C GLY A 63 -3.57 -16.57 -20.82
N LEU A 64 -4.80 -16.30 -20.37
CA LEU A 64 -5.13 -15.92 -19.01
C LEU A 64 -5.20 -17.15 -18.10
N GLN A 65 -4.41 -17.16 -17.05
CA GLN A 65 -4.40 -18.21 -16.03
C GLN A 65 -4.78 -17.65 -14.66
N THR A 66 -5.52 -18.44 -13.87
CA THR A 66 -5.88 -18.07 -12.50
C THR A 66 -4.65 -18.07 -11.59
N ILE A 67 -4.58 -17.08 -10.66
CA ILE A 67 -3.54 -17.03 -9.63
C ILE A 67 -4.16 -17.46 -8.32
N ASP A 68 -3.82 -18.67 -7.85
CA ASP A 68 -4.34 -19.21 -6.58
C ASP A 68 -3.82 -18.44 -5.39
N ASN A 69 -2.52 -18.10 -5.38
CA ASN A 69 -1.88 -17.35 -4.31
C ASN A 69 -1.17 -16.10 -4.83
N PRO A 70 -1.92 -14.99 -5.06
CA PRO A 70 -1.32 -13.76 -5.56
C PRO A 70 -0.35 -13.13 -4.56
N SER A 71 -0.59 -13.26 -3.26
CA SER A 71 0.32 -12.74 -2.23
C SER A 71 1.71 -13.39 -2.30
N ALA A 72 1.77 -14.70 -2.53
CA ALA A 72 3.04 -15.39 -2.72
C ALA A 72 3.79 -14.87 -3.95
N ARG A 73 3.08 -14.55 -5.05
CA ARG A 73 3.66 -13.96 -6.25
C ARG A 73 4.24 -12.57 -5.96
N PHE A 74 3.52 -11.71 -5.23
CA PHE A 74 3.98 -10.36 -4.88
C PHE A 74 5.18 -10.34 -3.95
N LEU A 75 5.34 -11.37 -3.13
CA LEU A 75 6.41 -11.45 -2.15
C LEU A 75 7.57 -12.36 -2.57
N LYS A 76 7.47 -13.04 -3.74
CA LYS A 76 8.46 -14.03 -4.21
C LYS A 76 9.87 -13.44 -4.33
N GLU A 77 9.97 -12.21 -4.82
CA GLU A 77 11.24 -11.52 -5.08
C GLU A 77 11.64 -10.55 -3.96
N ARG A 78 10.90 -10.58 -2.83
CA ARG A 78 11.19 -9.71 -1.70
C ARG A 78 12.57 -10.00 -1.12
N MET A 79 13.39 -8.97 -1.02
CA MET A 79 14.66 -9.02 -0.31
C MET A 79 14.43 -8.72 1.17
N THR A 80 14.73 -9.69 2.05
CA THR A 80 14.64 -9.50 3.50
C THR A 80 15.90 -8.88 4.06
N GLY A 81 15.80 -8.18 5.21
CA GLY A 81 16.95 -7.55 5.86
C GLY A 81 17.44 -6.27 5.18
N VAL A 82 16.68 -5.74 4.22
CA VAL A 82 16.98 -4.47 3.53
C VAL A 82 16.15 -3.35 4.13
N PRO A 83 16.74 -2.19 4.49
CA PRO A 83 15.98 -1.01 4.90
C PRO A 83 15.01 -0.55 3.81
N GLY A 84 13.82 -0.10 4.23
CA GLY A 84 12.80 0.40 3.32
C GLY A 84 11.82 -0.64 2.78
N SER A 85 11.96 -1.93 3.11
CA SER A 85 11.02 -2.99 2.72
C SER A 85 10.03 -3.30 3.83
N VAL A 86 8.73 -3.15 3.56
CA VAL A 86 7.63 -3.40 4.50
C VAL A 86 6.51 -4.19 3.82
N VAL A 87 6.00 -5.21 4.50
CA VAL A 87 4.81 -5.92 4.04
C VAL A 87 3.55 -5.33 4.66
N THR A 88 2.53 -5.14 3.83
CA THR A 88 1.20 -4.72 4.24
C THR A 88 0.13 -5.65 3.68
N VAL A 89 -1.08 -5.54 4.22
CA VAL A 89 -2.25 -6.24 3.70
C VAL A 89 -3.24 -5.21 3.17
N ILE A 90 -3.50 -5.26 1.87
CA ILE A 90 -4.56 -4.48 1.23
C ILE A 90 -5.80 -5.34 0.98
N LEU A 91 -6.93 -4.71 0.76
CA LEU A 91 -8.13 -5.37 0.29
C LEU A 91 -8.38 -5.04 -1.18
N GLU A 92 -8.51 -6.09 -1.98
CA GLU A 92 -9.04 -5.99 -3.32
C GLU A 92 -10.45 -6.61 -3.31
N GLY A 93 -11.46 -5.73 -3.29
CA GLY A 93 -12.83 -6.14 -2.93
C GLY A 93 -12.87 -6.69 -1.50
N THR A 94 -13.26 -7.95 -1.35
CA THR A 94 -13.25 -8.65 -0.06
C THR A 94 -11.99 -9.46 0.19
N ARG A 95 -11.11 -9.61 -0.81
CA ARG A 95 -9.93 -10.47 -0.74
C ARG A 95 -8.73 -9.74 -0.12
N PRO A 96 -8.17 -10.20 1.01
CA PRO A 96 -6.93 -9.65 1.54
C PRO A 96 -5.74 -10.13 0.69
N LEU A 97 -4.85 -9.21 0.35
CA LEU A 97 -3.63 -9.45 -0.41
C LEU A 97 -2.44 -8.88 0.34
N LEU A 98 -1.40 -9.70 0.54
CA LEU A 98 -0.13 -9.23 1.04
C LEU A 98 0.69 -8.67 -0.12
N ILE A 99 1.18 -7.47 0.07
CA ILE A 99 2.05 -6.77 -0.88
C ILE A 99 3.24 -6.16 -0.15
N GLU A 100 4.31 -5.93 -0.88
CA GLU A 100 5.47 -5.20 -0.38
C GLU A 100 5.40 -3.72 -0.78
N ILE A 101 5.65 -2.85 0.19
CA ILE A 101 5.95 -1.43 -0.02
C ILE A 101 7.46 -1.26 0.10
N GLN A 102 8.07 -0.67 -0.90
CA GLN A 102 9.50 -0.38 -0.93
C GLN A 102 9.71 1.13 -0.88
N ALA A 103 10.61 1.59 -0.03
CA ALA A 103 11.07 2.97 0.00
C ALA A 103 12.58 3.04 -0.12
N LEU A 104 13.06 4.04 -0.83
CA LEU A 104 14.47 4.39 -0.91
C LEU A 104 14.62 5.87 -0.58
N THR A 105 15.64 6.21 0.19
CA THR A 105 16.01 7.60 0.45
C THR A 105 17.45 7.84 0.05
N ARG A 106 17.73 9.04 -0.45
CA ARG A 106 19.11 9.51 -0.68
C ARG A 106 19.23 10.97 -0.26
N PRO A 107 20.42 11.47 0.02
CA PRO A 107 20.65 12.89 0.25
C PRO A 107 20.07 13.74 -0.88
N LEU A 108 19.59 14.92 -0.53
CA LEU A 108 19.04 15.88 -1.48
C LEU A 108 20.04 16.16 -2.61
N SER A 109 19.61 15.97 -3.86
CA SER A 109 20.46 16.14 -5.04
C SER A 109 20.22 17.45 -5.79
N GLY A 110 19.33 18.31 -5.30
CA GLY A 110 18.94 19.57 -5.92
C GLY A 110 18.49 20.59 -4.88
N VAL A 111 17.79 21.64 -5.32
CA VAL A 111 17.28 22.70 -4.45
C VAL A 111 16.04 22.22 -3.65
N TYR A 112 15.22 21.39 -4.27
CA TYR A 112 13.97 20.87 -3.68
C TYR A 112 14.00 19.36 -3.59
N PRO A 113 13.45 18.77 -2.48
CA PRO A 113 13.40 17.34 -2.32
C PRO A 113 12.44 16.69 -3.35
N LYS A 114 12.90 15.63 -3.98
CA LYS A 114 12.10 14.84 -4.92
C LYS A 114 11.25 13.84 -4.18
N ARG A 115 9.99 13.70 -4.61
CA ARG A 115 9.05 12.66 -4.18
C ARG A 115 8.60 11.91 -5.43
N VAL A 116 9.03 10.65 -5.55
CA VAL A 116 8.71 9.82 -6.71
C VAL A 116 7.95 8.59 -6.21
N VAL A 117 6.81 8.33 -6.82
CA VAL A 117 5.90 7.28 -6.36
C VAL A 117 5.46 6.41 -7.53
N SER A 118 5.47 5.10 -7.31
CA SER A 118 4.86 4.11 -8.19
C SER A 118 3.84 3.29 -7.39
N GLY A 119 2.60 3.23 -7.87
CA GLY A 119 1.53 2.45 -7.26
C GLY A 119 0.89 3.04 -6.00
N PHE A 120 1.24 4.26 -5.59
CA PHE A 120 0.65 4.97 -4.46
C PHE A 120 0.37 6.43 -4.85
N ASP A 121 -0.44 7.15 -4.08
CA ASP A 121 -0.77 8.56 -4.36
C ASP A 121 0.37 9.50 -3.90
N PRO A 122 0.89 10.38 -4.78
CA PRO A 122 1.97 11.31 -4.42
C PRO A 122 1.58 12.31 -3.33
N GLY A 123 0.37 12.87 -3.40
CA GLY A 123 -0.12 13.82 -2.39
C GLY A 123 -0.29 13.16 -1.02
N ARG A 124 -0.70 11.88 -1.00
CA ARG A 124 -0.75 11.10 0.24
C ARG A 124 0.64 10.86 0.81
N LEU A 125 1.65 10.57 -0.03
CA LEU A 125 3.04 10.46 0.43
C LEU A 125 3.53 11.74 1.09
N ASP A 126 3.25 12.92 0.52
CA ASP A 126 3.66 14.21 1.09
C ASP A 126 3.04 14.43 2.47
N LEU A 127 1.77 14.07 2.67
CA LEU A 127 1.12 14.11 3.99
C LEU A 127 1.80 13.18 4.99
N LEU A 128 2.12 11.94 4.60
CA LEU A 128 2.80 10.98 5.47
C LEU A 128 4.21 11.45 5.84
N VAL A 129 4.95 12.04 4.91
CA VAL A 129 6.27 12.64 5.16
C VAL A 129 6.15 13.78 6.17
N ALA A 130 5.19 14.68 6.01
CA ALA A 130 4.95 15.78 6.95
C ALA A 130 4.62 15.26 8.36
N VAL A 131 3.81 14.20 8.47
CA VAL A 131 3.51 13.56 9.78
C VAL A 131 4.76 12.92 10.38
N LEU A 132 5.58 12.23 9.60
CA LEU A 132 6.85 11.65 10.07
C LEU A 132 7.80 12.71 10.60
N GLU A 133 7.91 13.86 9.93
CA GLU A 133 8.72 14.98 10.39
C GLU A 133 8.17 15.60 11.66
N ALA A 134 6.87 15.97 11.64
CA ALA A 134 6.26 16.74 12.72
C ALA A 134 6.01 15.91 13.99
N ARG A 135 5.70 14.61 13.87
CA ARG A 135 5.29 13.74 14.98
C ARG A 135 6.35 12.73 15.42
N ALA A 136 7.27 12.38 14.51
CA ALA A 136 8.37 11.45 14.83
C ALA A 136 9.75 12.10 14.86
N GLY A 137 9.90 13.34 14.40
CA GLY A 137 11.15 14.10 14.41
C GLY A 137 12.17 13.64 13.39
N LEU A 138 11.74 12.92 12.34
CA LEU A 138 12.61 12.49 11.26
C LEU A 138 12.96 13.67 10.34
N LYS A 139 14.23 13.80 9.93
CA LYS A 139 14.70 14.88 9.06
C LYS A 139 14.59 14.47 7.59
N LEU A 140 13.38 14.46 7.04
CA LEU A 140 13.09 13.99 5.67
C LEU A 140 13.18 15.09 4.62
N HIS A 141 13.13 16.37 5.01
CA HIS A 141 13.28 17.52 4.12
C HIS A 141 14.65 17.61 3.44
N GLN A 142 15.66 16.90 3.95
CA GLN A 142 17.00 16.81 3.38
C GLN A 142 17.20 15.56 2.50
N LEU A 143 16.13 14.82 2.22
CA LEU A 143 16.20 13.57 1.48
C LEU A 143 15.27 13.58 0.28
N ASP A 144 15.75 13.07 -0.85
CA ASP A 144 14.89 12.58 -1.92
C ASP A 144 14.27 11.26 -1.46
N ILE A 145 12.97 11.07 -1.70
CA ILE A 145 12.23 9.87 -1.30
C ILE A 145 11.58 9.24 -2.54
N PHE A 146 11.78 7.94 -2.67
CA PHE A 146 11.20 7.11 -3.71
C PHE A 146 10.38 6.02 -3.04
N VAL A 147 9.13 5.81 -3.48
CA VAL A 147 8.24 4.76 -2.98
C VAL A 147 7.72 3.95 -4.15
N ASN A 148 7.75 2.64 -4.00
CA ASN A 148 7.24 1.70 -4.98
C ASN A 148 6.35 0.65 -4.32
N VAL A 149 5.20 0.38 -4.92
CA VAL A 149 4.35 -0.76 -4.58
C VAL A 149 4.74 -1.94 -5.48
N SER A 150 5.19 -3.03 -4.88
CA SER A 150 5.59 -4.23 -5.64
C SER A 150 4.40 -4.82 -6.41
N GLY A 151 4.72 -5.43 -7.57
CA GLY A 151 3.72 -6.10 -8.41
C GLY A 151 2.87 -5.19 -9.29
N GLY A 152 3.17 -3.88 -9.33
CA GLY A 152 2.47 -2.92 -10.21
C GLY A 152 1.01 -2.65 -9.81
N LEU A 153 0.64 -2.94 -8.57
CA LEU A 153 -0.68 -2.63 -8.04
C LEU A 153 -0.79 -1.14 -7.70
N LYS A 154 -2.01 -0.61 -7.83
CA LYS A 154 -2.33 0.76 -7.39
C LYS A 154 -3.09 0.70 -6.07
N VAL A 155 -2.40 1.07 -4.99
CA VAL A 155 -2.97 1.09 -3.64
C VAL A 155 -3.63 2.45 -3.39
N ARG A 156 -4.94 2.41 -3.13
CA ARG A 156 -5.76 3.61 -2.87
C ARG A 156 -6.35 3.63 -1.47
N GLU A 157 -6.27 2.53 -0.74
CA GLU A 157 -6.87 2.45 0.59
C GLU A 157 -5.95 3.01 1.68
N PRO A 158 -6.49 3.75 2.65
CA PRO A 158 -5.72 4.33 3.76
C PRO A 158 -5.02 3.29 4.65
N ALA A 159 -5.44 2.04 4.61
CA ALA A 159 -4.83 0.97 5.39
C ALA A 159 -3.32 0.77 5.09
N ALA A 160 -2.83 1.21 3.93
CA ALA A 160 -1.43 1.14 3.57
C ALA A 160 -0.56 2.29 4.12
N ASP A 161 -1.15 3.35 4.66
CA ASP A 161 -0.43 4.53 5.13
C ASP A 161 0.68 4.19 6.11
N LEU A 162 0.35 3.35 7.11
CA LEU A 162 1.31 2.94 8.13
C LEU A 162 2.50 2.20 7.51
N ALA A 163 2.25 1.35 6.51
CA ALA A 163 3.33 0.62 5.82
C ALA A 163 4.22 1.56 5.02
N VAL A 164 3.64 2.53 4.31
CA VAL A 164 4.41 3.56 3.58
C VAL A 164 5.23 4.39 4.56
N ALA A 165 4.64 4.85 5.67
CA ALA A 165 5.35 5.61 6.69
C ALA A 165 6.52 4.82 7.29
N LEU A 166 6.32 3.54 7.62
CA LEU A 166 7.39 2.69 8.14
C LEU A 166 8.46 2.39 7.08
N ALA A 167 8.10 2.19 5.82
CA ALA A 167 9.07 2.00 4.75
C ALA A 167 9.97 3.23 4.59
N VAL A 168 9.39 4.43 4.56
CA VAL A 168 10.14 5.69 4.50
C VAL A 168 11.02 5.87 5.74
N ALA A 169 10.49 5.63 6.94
CA ALA A 169 11.25 5.74 8.18
C ALA A 169 12.42 4.73 8.24
N SER A 170 12.18 3.48 7.84
CA SER A 170 13.20 2.43 7.74
C SER A 170 14.32 2.81 6.76
N ALA A 171 13.95 3.32 5.57
CA ALA A 171 14.93 3.78 4.57
C ALA A 171 15.76 4.97 5.10
N ALA A 172 15.11 5.95 5.75
CA ALA A 172 15.75 7.14 6.26
C ALA A 172 16.70 6.86 7.43
N THR A 173 16.33 5.93 8.31
CA THR A 173 17.16 5.50 9.45
C THR A 173 18.19 4.42 9.09
N LYS A 174 18.09 3.85 7.88
CA LYS A 174 18.91 2.71 7.40
C LYS A 174 18.79 1.47 8.30
N ILE A 175 17.64 1.29 8.94
CA ILE A 175 17.35 0.16 9.82
C ILE A 175 16.33 -0.75 9.13
N ALA A 176 16.72 -2.00 8.90
CA ALA A 176 15.83 -3.00 8.34
C ALA A 176 14.78 -3.47 9.35
N LEU A 177 13.57 -3.66 8.89
CA LEU A 177 12.49 -4.20 9.70
C LEU A 177 12.52 -5.73 9.74
N ALA A 178 11.89 -6.32 10.77
CA ALA A 178 11.84 -7.77 10.91
C ALA A 178 11.20 -8.41 9.65
N PRO A 179 11.77 -9.50 9.10
CA PRO A 179 11.29 -10.13 7.87
C PRO A 179 9.82 -10.56 7.89
N THR A 180 9.34 -10.98 9.04
CA THR A 180 7.97 -11.48 9.25
C THR A 180 7.00 -10.40 9.74
N LEU A 181 7.44 -9.12 9.74
CA LEU A 181 6.62 -7.99 10.13
C LEU A 181 5.61 -7.66 9.03
N VAL A 182 4.37 -7.51 9.43
CA VAL A 182 3.30 -6.93 8.62
C VAL A 182 2.64 -5.79 9.38
N VAL A 183 2.33 -4.72 8.68
CA VAL A 183 1.63 -3.56 9.27
C VAL A 183 0.55 -3.06 8.33
N PHE A 184 -0.54 -2.61 8.91
CA PHE A 184 -1.61 -1.90 8.22
C PHE A 184 -2.31 -0.96 9.20
N GLY A 185 -2.76 0.18 8.73
CA GLY A 185 -3.42 1.21 9.51
C GLY A 185 -3.49 2.53 8.76
N GLU A 186 -4.52 3.31 9.01
CA GLU A 186 -4.61 4.68 8.52
C GLU A 186 -3.83 5.60 9.46
N LEU A 187 -3.03 6.49 8.91
CA LEU A 187 -2.25 7.46 9.68
C LEU A 187 -2.88 8.85 9.59
N GLY A 188 -3.34 9.37 10.73
CA GLY A 188 -3.88 10.72 10.83
C GLY A 188 -2.81 11.79 11.01
N LEU A 189 -3.15 13.06 10.79
CA LEU A 189 -2.22 14.20 10.83
C LEU A 189 -1.69 14.52 12.24
N ALA A 190 -2.40 14.10 13.30
CA ALA A 190 -1.89 14.20 14.67
C ALA A 190 -0.93 13.06 15.04
N GLY A 191 -0.68 12.11 14.11
CA GLY A 191 0.15 10.93 14.34
C GLY A 191 -0.61 9.78 14.98
N GLU A 192 -1.93 9.88 15.07
CA GLU A 192 -2.80 8.78 15.52
C GLU A 192 -2.92 7.70 14.46
N ILE A 193 -2.99 6.44 14.90
CA ILE A 193 -3.26 5.30 14.03
C ILE A 193 -4.72 4.91 14.19
N ARG A 194 -5.45 5.00 13.10
CA ARG A 194 -6.86 4.68 13.03
C ARG A 194 -7.07 3.22 12.62
N PRO A 195 -8.07 2.56 13.23
CA PRO A 195 -8.45 1.22 12.82
C PRO A 195 -8.97 1.22 11.39
N VAL A 196 -8.68 0.12 10.69
CA VAL A 196 -9.09 -0.07 9.30
C VAL A 196 -10.13 -1.18 9.18
N SER A 197 -10.87 -1.17 8.09
CA SER A 197 -11.86 -2.20 7.80
C SER A 197 -11.24 -3.60 7.73
N ALA A 198 -12.01 -4.62 8.13
CA ALA A 198 -11.63 -6.03 8.07
C ALA A 198 -10.27 -6.35 8.72
N ALA A 199 -9.88 -5.63 9.79
CA ALA A 199 -8.59 -5.82 10.48
C ALA A 199 -8.33 -7.30 10.86
N LYS A 200 -9.35 -8.01 11.36
CA LYS A 200 -9.24 -9.44 11.69
C LYS A 200 -8.89 -10.28 10.45
N ARG A 201 -9.60 -10.06 9.33
CA ARG A 201 -9.36 -10.79 8.07
C ARG A 201 -7.94 -10.54 7.54
N ARG A 202 -7.45 -9.29 7.61
CA ARG A 202 -6.07 -8.94 7.26
C ARG A 202 -5.06 -9.67 8.13
N SER A 203 -5.27 -9.68 9.44
CA SER A 203 -4.39 -10.39 10.38
C SER A 203 -4.38 -11.90 10.17
N ASP A 204 -5.54 -12.50 9.96
CA ASP A 204 -5.65 -13.95 9.75
C ASP A 204 -4.92 -14.38 8.46
N GLU A 205 -5.08 -13.60 7.37
CA GLU A 205 -4.38 -13.87 6.11
C GLU A 205 -2.86 -13.67 6.25
N ALA A 206 -2.43 -12.62 6.94
CA ALA A 206 -1.02 -12.39 7.21
C ALA A 206 -0.38 -13.57 7.96
N LYS A 207 -1.03 -14.04 9.03
CA LYS A 207 -0.57 -15.21 9.80
C LYS A 207 -0.52 -16.47 8.94
N ARG A 208 -1.56 -16.72 8.13
CA ARG A 208 -1.63 -17.87 7.22
C ARG A 208 -0.47 -17.91 6.24
N LEU A 209 0.02 -16.73 5.82
CA LEU A 209 1.12 -16.58 4.85
C LEU A 209 2.51 -16.42 5.50
N GLY A 210 2.64 -16.65 6.82
CA GLY A 210 3.93 -16.63 7.52
C GLY A 210 4.36 -15.24 8.03
N TYR A 211 3.42 -14.30 8.19
CA TYR A 211 3.63 -12.97 8.76
C TYR A 211 2.88 -12.78 10.08
N PRO A 212 3.27 -13.50 11.16
CA PRO A 212 2.58 -13.43 12.44
C PRO A 212 2.88 -12.15 13.24
N ARG A 213 4.00 -11.47 12.94
CA ARG A 213 4.43 -10.30 13.70
C ARG A 213 3.69 -9.05 13.24
N GLN A 214 2.86 -8.50 14.13
CA GLN A 214 2.14 -7.25 13.91
C GLN A 214 2.53 -6.24 14.98
N LEU A 215 2.61 -4.97 14.62
CA LEU A 215 2.76 -3.87 15.59
C LEU A 215 1.37 -3.34 15.94
N THR A 216 1.15 -3.07 17.21
CA THR A 216 -0.11 -2.55 17.73
C THR A 216 0.17 -1.38 18.65
N ALA A 217 -0.15 -0.18 18.20
CA ALA A 217 -0.13 1.03 19.01
C ALA A 217 -1.11 2.05 18.41
N THR A 218 -1.48 3.02 19.23
CA THR A 218 -2.41 4.08 18.82
C THR A 218 -1.73 5.29 18.21
N THR A 219 -0.40 5.36 18.28
CA THR A 219 0.38 6.50 17.74
C THR A 219 1.55 6.03 16.88
N LEU A 220 1.89 6.84 15.87
CA LEU A 220 3.04 6.61 14.99
C LEU A 220 4.34 6.48 15.79
N ARG A 221 4.56 7.34 16.79
CA ARG A 221 5.78 7.32 17.63
C ARG A 221 5.95 5.98 18.31
N ALA A 222 4.90 5.44 18.90
CA ALA A 222 4.95 4.15 19.59
C ALA A 222 5.19 2.99 18.60
N ILE A 223 4.64 3.06 17.39
CA ILE A 223 4.93 2.07 16.34
C ILE A 223 6.38 2.13 15.90
N LEU A 224 6.94 3.31 15.69
CA LEU A 224 8.35 3.47 15.31
C LEU A 224 9.30 2.96 16.40
N ASP A 225 8.97 3.19 17.67
CA ASP A 225 9.70 2.66 18.83
C ASP A 225 9.64 1.12 18.86
N GLN A 226 8.44 0.53 18.73
CA GLN A 226 8.28 -0.94 18.64
C GLN A 226 9.00 -1.55 17.43
N ALA A 227 9.12 -0.81 16.34
CA ALA A 227 9.85 -1.22 15.14
C ALA A 227 11.37 -1.04 15.28
N GLY A 228 11.85 -0.37 16.33
CA GLY A 228 13.27 -0.07 16.54
C GLY A 228 13.81 1.04 15.62
N LEU A 229 12.93 1.86 15.03
CA LEU A 229 13.29 2.93 14.09
C LEU A 229 13.58 4.27 14.76
N VAL A 230 13.15 4.46 16.01
CA VAL A 230 13.38 5.67 16.81
C VAL A 230 13.65 5.25 18.25
N THR A 231 14.70 5.77 18.87
CA THR A 231 14.99 5.50 20.28
C THR A 231 14.31 6.54 21.19
N ARG A 232 13.93 6.12 22.41
CA ARG A 232 13.26 6.97 23.41
C ARG A 232 14.04 8.22 23.85
N GLY A 233 15.29 8.37 23.41
CA GLY A 233 16.22 9.44 23.82
C GLY A 233 16.22 10.70 22.95
N GLN A 234 15.50 10.75 21.82
CA GLN A 234 15.43 11.95 20.96
C GLN A 234 14.18 12.80 21.24
N THR A 235 13.87 13.01 22.49
CA THR A 235 12.82 13.96 22.89
C THR A 235 13.43 15.26 23.41
N SER A 236 12.96 16.37 22.83
CA SER A 236 12.85 17.69 23.43
C SER A 236 14.10 18.54 23.53
N SER A 237 14.32 19.32 22.47
CA SER A 237 14.84 20.68 22.61
C SER A 237 13.82 21.75 22.17
N ALA A 238 12.50 21.43 22.24
CA ALA A 238 11.43 22.33 21.78
C ALA A 238 10.41 22.74 22.86
N GLU A 239 10.61 22.38 24.13
CA GLU A 239 9.68 22.79 25.23
C GLU A 239 10.29 23.68 26.30
N THR A 240 11.46 24.26 26.07
CA THR A 240 12.05 25.21 27.04
C THR A 240 12.24 26.59 26.41
N SER A 241 11.14 27.22 25.96
CA SER A 241 11.12 28.63 25.62
C SER A 241 9.70 29.18 25.70
N LYS A 242 9.03 29.02 26.87
CA LYS A 242 7.88 29.79 27.27
C LYS A 242 7.91 30.01 28.80
N GLU A 243 8.93 30.71 29.25
CA GLU A 243 8.91 31.50 30.47
C GLU A 243 9.81 32.69 30.19
N TYR A 244 9.23 33.83 30.07
CA TYR A 244 9.69 35.23 30.06
C TYR A 244 9.00 36.01 28.93
N LEU A 245 7.86 36.57 29.23
CA LEU A 245 7.37 37.96 29.09
C LEU A 245 5.84 37.96 29.12
#